data_e0b48ecfd740277b58d333116d3abf5f
#
_entry.id   e0b48ecfd740277b58d333116d3abf5f
#
_cell.length_a   1.000
_cell.length_b   1.000
_cell.length_c   1.000
_cell.angle_alpha   90.00
_cell.angle_beta   90.00
_cell.angle_gamma   90.00
#
_symmetry.space_group_name_H-M   'P 1'
#
loop_
_entity.id
_entity.type
_entity.pdbx_description
1 polymer ?
#
loop_
_entity_poly.entity_id
_entity_poly.type
_entity_poly.pdbx_seq_one_letter_code
_entity_poly.pdbx_strand_id
1 'polypeptide(L)'
;FPQGFFMNGWKPRTAVVPDYTDVPAVTDPVTVAVTVDCSDTVTLVSPYLFGDNANLWTGPMSDNATLMKNITNRDQGVMRGPGGSTSDAFFWNRNTRPPDVPETLLNDPTNKSWPWYGQRAENWTMHVDSFYRILSKANITGMLTVNYGYARYGTSADPVAQAAHMAADWVRYDRGRTKFWEIGNEVYGNWEAGYRIDRSLNKDGQPEYITPQLY
;
A
#
# COMPACT_ATOMS: atom_id res chain seq x y z
N PHE A 1 -4.98 -21.69 22.49
CA PHE A 1 -4.63 -20.37 21.95
C PHE A 1 -5.89 -19.70 21.41
N PRO A 2 -6.16 -18.42 21.73
CA PRO A 2 -7.21 -17.69 21.04
C PRO A 2 -6.85 -17.64 19.54
N GLN A 3 -7.78 -18.08 18.70
CA GLN A 3 -7.54 -18.18 17.25
C GLN A 3 -7.76 -16.85 16.51
N GLY A 4 -7.87 -15.74 17.24
CA GLY A 4 -8.13 -14.42 16.71
C GLY A 4 -9.61 -14.05 16.74
N PHE A 5 -9.91 -12.80 16.49
CA PHE A 5 -11.20 -12.15 16.76
C PHE A 5 -12.43 -12.89 16.22
N PHE A 6 -12.36 -13.43 15.01
CA PHE A 6 -13.45 -14.20 14.40
C PHE A 6 -13.36 -15.72 14.62
N MET A 7 -12.30 -16.21 15.20
CA MET A 7 -12.00 -17.63 15.28
C MET A 7 -12.03 -18.19 16.71
N ASN A 8 -12.19 -17.35 17.73
CA ASN A 8 -12.19 -17.80 19.13
C ASN A 8 -13.32 -18.79 19.45
N GLY A 9 -14.44 -18.68 18.77
CA GLY A 9 -15.57 -19.60 18.87
C GLY A 9 -15.63 -20.64 17.75
N TRP A 10 -14.63 -20.69 16.87
CA TRP A 10 -14.65 -21.58 15.73
C TRP A 10 -14.51 -23.04 16.19
N LYS A 11 -15.41 -23.85 15.69
CA LYS A 11 -15.34 -25.30 15.80
C LYS A 11 -15.32 -25.89 14.40
N PRO A 12 -14.60 -27.00 14.19
CA PRO A 12 -14.71 -27.74 12.94
C PRO A 12 -16.17 -28.01 12.63
N ARG A 13 -16.63 -27.62 11.45
CA ARG A 13 -17.98 -27.88 10.99
C ARG A 13 -17.91 -29.04 10.01
N THR A 14 -18.75 -30.03 10.20
CA THR A 14 -19.01 -31.00 9.16
C THR A 14 -19.79 -30.27 8.07
N ALA A 15 -19.29 -30.29 6.85
CA ALA A 15 -20.04 -29.77 5.71
C ALA A 15 -21.28 -30.65 5.55
N VAL A 16 -22.43 -30.05 5.76
CA VAL A 16 -23.70 -30.69 5.40
C VAL A 16 -24.05 -30.20 4.00
N VAL A 17 -24.03 -31.12 3.05
CA VAL A 17 -24.50 -30.79 1.71
C VAL A 17 -26.00 -30.49 1.85
N PRO A 18 -26.46 -29.27 1.50
CA PRO A 18 -27.89 -28.98 1.53
C PRO A 18 -28.63 -29.91 0.57
N ASP A 19 -29.88 -30.18 0.89
CA ASP A 19 -30.76 -30.90 -0.03
C ASP A 19 -30.74 -30.19 -1.38
N TYR A 20 -30.47 -30.91 -2.44
CA TYR A 20 -30.45 -30.38 -3.79
C TYR A 20 -31.34 -31.24 -4.68
N THR A 21 -31.87 -30.61 -5.68
CA THR A 21 -32.58 -31.29 -6.77
C THR A 21 -31.72 -31.31 -8.00
N ASP A 22 -31.53 -32.46 -8.58
CA ASP A 22 -30.82 -32.57 -9.86
C ASP A 22 -31.56 -31.76 -10.91
N VAL A 23 -30.88 -30.80 -11.50
CA VAL A 23 -31.38 -30.08 -12.67
C VAL A 23 -31.03 -30.87 -13.93
N PRO A 24 -31.94 -31.00 -14.91
CA PRO A 24 -31.60 -31.60 -16.19
C PRO A 24 -30.36 -30.94 -16.77
N ALA A 25 -29.51 -31.74 -17.39
CA ALA A 25 -28.36 -31.20 -18.11
C ALA A 25 -28.80 -30.18 -19.16
N VAL A 26 -28.05 -29.11 -19.30
CA VAL A 26 -28.29 -28.07 -20.30
C VAL A 26 -28.26 -28.74 -21.67
N THR A 27 -29.36 -28.66 -22.41
CA THR A 27 -29.49 -29.24 -23.73
C THR A 27 -29.12 -28.31 -24.86
N ASP A 28 -28.81 -27.05 -24.53
CA ASP A 28 -28.36 -26.07 -25.51
C ASP A 28 -27.00 -26.49 -26.12
N PRO A 29 -26.83 -26.30 -27.44
CA PRO A 29 -25.58 -26.67 -28.08
C PRO A 29 -24.40 -25.88 -27.48
N VAL A 30 -23.34 -26.58 -27.18
CA VAL A 30 -22.07 -25.95 -26.71
C VAL A 30 -21.53 -25.08 -27.84
N THR A 31 -21.52 -23.77 -27.64
CA THR A 31 -21.02 -22.80 -28.62
C THR A 31 -19.56 -22.43 -28.40
N VAL A 32 -19.03 -22.67 -27.21
CA VAL A 32 -17.63 -22.42 -26.84
C VAL A 32 -17.13 -23.61 -26.04
N ALA A 33 -16.00 -24.15 -26.41
CA ALA A 33 -15.28 -25.18 -25.66
C ALA A 33 -13.99 -24.57 -25.11
N VAL A 34 -13.72 -24.76 -23.79
CA VAL A 34 -12.47 -24.41 -23.15
C VAL A 34 -11.77 -25.71 -22.75
N THR A 35 -10.56 -25.91 -23.24
CA THR A 35 -9.72 -27.04 -22.85
C THR A 35 -8.64 -26.56 -21.91
N VAL A 36 -8.51 -27.18 -20.75
CA VAL A 36 -7.43 -26.96 -19.80
C VAL A 36 -6.53 -28.20 -19.81
N ASP A 37 -5.30 -28.02 -20.28
CA ASP A 37 -4.29 -29.09 -20.26
C ASP A 37 -3.38 -28.86 -19.04
N CYS A 38 -3.61 -29.64 -17.99
CA CYS A 38 -2.79 -29.56 -16.75
C CYS A 38 -1.39 -30.17 -16.93
N SER A 39 -1.12 -30.86 -18.05
CA SER A 39 0.21 -31.41 -18.35
C SER A 39 1.13 -30.37 -19.02
N ASP A 40 0.54 -29.35 -19.64
CA ASP A 40 1.28 -28.23 -20.27
C ASP A 40 1.47 -27.06 -19.32
N THR A 41 2.57 -27.08 -18.59
CA THR A 41 2.91 -26.01 -17.64
C THR A 41 3.55 -24.84 -18.37
N VAL A 42 2.84 -23.72 -18.50
CA VAL A 42 3.32 -22.52 -19.17
C VAL A 42 4.39 -21.79 -18.34
N THR A 43 4.21 -21.68 -17.02
CA THR A 43 5.16 -21.03 -16.12
C THR A 43 4.89 -21.36 -14.66
N LEU A 44 5.86 -21.07 -13.79
CA LEU A 44 5.68 -21.07 -12.34
C LEU A 44 5.06 -19.75 -11.90
N VAL A 45 4.09 -19.82 -10.99
CA VAL A 45 3.52 -18.62 -10.37
C VAL A 45 4.58 -17.98 -9.48
N SER A 46 4.83 -16.69 -9.71
CA SER A 46 5.80 -15.94 -8.90
C SER A 46 5.34 -15.84 -7.44
N PRO A 47 6.20 -16.06 -6.44
CA PRO A 47 5.86 -15.85 -5.03
C PRO A 47 5.48 -14.40 -4.75
N TYR A 48 5.91 -13.45 -5.57
CA TYR A 48 5.57 -12.02 -5.43
C TYR A 48 4.14 -11.69 -5.88
N LEU A 49 3.40 -12.65 -6.42
CA LEU A 49 1.97 -12.48 -6.68
C LEU A 49 1.14 -12.51 -5.37
N PHE A 50 1.69 -13.09 -4.32
CA PHE A 50 1.04 -13.22 -3.02
C PHE A 50 1.65 -12.24 -2.03
N GLY A 51 0.88 -11.22 -1.65
CA GLY A 51 1.34 -10.18 -0.75
C GLY A 51 0.24 -9.41 -0.07
N ASP A 52 0.65 -8.47 0.78
CA ASP A 52 -0.23 -7.59 1.54
C ASP A 52 0.29 -6.15 1.57
N ASN A 53 -0.62 -5.21 1.82
CA ASN A 53 -0.25 -3.87 2.23
C ASN A 53 0.02 -3.82 3.75
N ALA A 54 1.11 -3.19 4.13
CA ALA A 54 1.36 -2.81 5.51
C ALA A 54 0.46 -1.62 5.88
N ASN A 55 -0.42 -1.83 6.85
CA ASN A 55 -1.33 -0.78 7.30
C ASN A 55 -0.60 0.20 8.22
N LEU A 56 -0.59 1.48 7.86
CA LEU A 56 0.08 2.51 8.65
C LEU A 56 -0.63 2.84 9.97
N TRP A 57 -1.93 2.59 10.07
CA TRP A 57 -2.74 2.97 11.24
C TRP A 57 -2.71 1.94 12.38
N THR A 58 -2.04 0.85 12.21
CA THR A 58 -1.91 -0.18 13.25
C THR A 58 -0.72 0.04 14.18
N GLY A 59 -0.05 1.17 14.04
CA GLY A 59 1.18 1.45 14.78
C GLY A 59 2.35 0.55 14.37
N PRO A 60 3.36 0.41 15.22
CA PRO A 60 4.52 -0.42 14.92
C PRO A 60 4.18 -1.91 15.00
N MET A 61 3.61 -2.46 13.93
CA MET A 61 3.16 -3.86 13.81
C MET A 61 4.25 -4.87 14.22
N SER A 62 5.53 -4.52 14.03
CA SER A 62 6.67 -5.36 14.40
C SER A 62 6.76 -5.71 15.88
N ASP A 63 6.06 -4.95 16.74
CA ASP A 63 6.12 -5.09 18.20
C ASP A 63 4.95 -5.93 18.74
N ASN A 64 3.98 -6.26 17.88
CA ASN A 64 2.87 -7.14 18.22
C ASN A 64 3.18 -8.60 17.84
N ALA A 65 3.45 -9.43 18.85
CA ALA A 65 3.85 -10.82 18.64
C ALA A 65 2.79 -11.66 17.91
N THR A 66 1.49 -11.44 18.21
CA THR A 66 0.40 -12.17 17.55
C THR A 66 0.29 -11.78 16.08
N LEU A 67 0.37 -10.50 15.79
CA LEU A 67 0.32 -9.99 14.42
C LEU A 67 1.52 -10.48 13.62
N MET A 68 2.73 -10.41 14.19
CA MET A 68 3.93 -10.94 13.56
C MET A 68 3.85 -12.44 13.26
N LYS A 69 3.30 -13.22 14.19
CA LYS A 69 3.05 -14.65 13.95
C LYS A 69 2.09 -14.86 12.78
N ASN A 70 1.01 -14.10 12.71
CA ASN A 70 0.05 -14.21 11.61
C ASN A 70 0.69 -13.82 10.27
N ILE A 71 1.49 -12.76 10.22
CA ILE A 71 2.22 -12.34 9.03
C ILE A 71 3.17 -13.47 8.58
N THR A 72 3.96 -14.00 9.49
CA THR A 72 4.93 -15.07 9.17
C THR A 72 4.25 -16.36 8.68
N ASN A 73 3.07 -16.69 9.23
CA ASN A 73 2.35 -17.92 8.89
C ASN A 73 1.59 -17.85 7.56
N ARG A 74 1.51 -16.67 6.91
CA ARG A 74 0.76 -16.49 5.66
C ARG A 74 1.53 -16.91 4.42
N ASP A 75 2.80 -17.20 4.54
CA ASP A 75 3.68 -17.59 3.43
C ASP A 75 3.62 -16.62 2.23
N GLN A 76 3.55 -15.34 2.56
CA GLN A 76 3.50 -14.27 1.54
C GLN A 76 4.90 -13.94 1.03
N GLY A 77 5.02 -13.66 -0.26
CA GLY A 77 6.29 -13.33 -0.90
C GLY A 77 6.67 -11.85 -0.81
N VAL A 78 5.68 -10.95 -0.65
CA VAL A 78 5.91 -9.50 -0.66
C VAL A 78 5.00 -8.78 0.33
N MET A 79 5.51 -7.70 0.93
CA MET A 79 4.72 -6.72 1.67
C MET A 79 5.00 -5.33 1.13
N ARG A 80 3.94 -4.60 0.81
CA ARG A 80 3.99 -3.23 0.30
C ARG A 80 3.79 -2.22 1.43
N GLY A 81 4.64 -1.21 1.51
CA GLY A 81 4.53 -0.16 2.52
C GLY A 81 5.28 1.12 2.12
N PRO A 82 4.70 2.29 2.42
CA PRO A 82 3.29 2.48 2.81
C PRO A 82 2.35 2.04 1.69
N GLY A 83 1.17 1.54 2.05
CA GLY A 83 0.18 1.08 1.06
C GLY A 83 -0.95 2.09 0.86
N GLY A 84 -1.45 2.18 -0.38
CA GLY A 84 -2.60 3.00 -0.74
C GLY A 84 -2.32 4.51 -0.64
N SER A 85 -3.38 5.31 -0.55
CA SER A 85 -3.36 6.79 -0.55
C SER A 85 -2.45 7.41 0.53
N THR A 86 -2.16 6.68 1.61
CA THR A 86 -1.27 7.16 2.66
C THR A 86 0.18 7.30 2.22
N SER A 87 0.58 6.64 1.12
CA SER A 87 1.94 6.79 0.56
C SER A 87 2.21 8.20 0.07
N ASP A 88 1.19 8.87 -0.48
CA ASP A 88 1.30 10.24 -0.98
C ASP A 88 1.30 11.31 0.13
N ALA A 89 1.24 10.89 1.39
CA ALA A 89 1.42 11.71 2.59
C ALA A 89 2.47 11.13 3.55
N PHE A 90 3.30 10.18 3.10
CA PHE A 90 4.30 9.53 3.94
C PHE A 90 5.66 10.21 3.84
N PHE A 91 6.16 10.67 5.00
CA PHE A 91 7.47 11.32 5.13
C PHE A 91 8.39 10.48 6.01
N TRP A 92 9.11 9.56 5.40
CA TRP A 92 9.85 8.48 6.05
C TRP A 92 10.93 8.93 7.04
N ASN A 93 11.45 10.15 6.87
CA ASN A 93 12.57 10.70 7.65
C ASN A 93 12.17 11.86 8.58
N ARG A 94 10.87 12.12 8.79
CA ARG A 94 10.40 13.25 9.60
C ARG A 94 9.84 12.83 10.95
N ASN A 95 10.05 13.67 11.95
CA ASN A 95 9.43 13.57 13.28
C ASN A 95 8.44 14.72 13.53
N THR A 96 8.45 15.75 12.71
CA THR A 96 7.54 16.88 12.74
C THR A 96 6.97 17.11 11.36
N ARG A 97 5.80 17.72 11.29
CA ARG A 97 5.17 18.05 10.00
C ARG A 97 6.13 18.83 9.11
N PRO A 98 6.28 18.47 7.85
CA PRO A 98 7.07 19.26 6.91
C PRO A 98 6.50 20.69 6.79
N PRO A 99 7.34 21.74 6.85
CA PRO A 99 6.87 23.12 6.85
C PRO A 99 6.30 23.59 5.51
N ASP A 100 6.61 22.86 4.45
CA ASP A 100 6.26 23.13 3.06
C ASP A 100 5.14 22.21 2.54
N VAL A 101 4.35 21.67 3.44
CA VAL A 101 3.12 20.92 3.14
C VAL A 101 1.91 21.78 3.53
N PRO A 102 0.94 21.99 2.63
CA PRO A 102 -0.25 22.78 2.94
C PRO A 102 -1.07 22.13 4.06
N GLU A 103 -1.77 22.95 4.84
CA GLU A 103 -2.63 22.45 5.92
C GLU A 103 -3.80 21.61 5.41
N THR A 104 -4.29 21.94 4.21
CA THR A 104 -5.41 21.29 3.57
C THR A 104 -5.00 20.83 2.19
N LEU A 105 -5.29 19.59 1.85
CA LEU A 105 -5.16 19.05 0.50
C LEU A 105 -6.53 19.08 -0.20
N LEU A 106 -6.57 19.53 -1.46
CA LEU A 106 -7.83 19.83 -2.15
C LEU A 106 -8.64 18.61 -2.59
N ASN A 107 -8.04 17.44 -2.59
CA ASN A 107 -8.69 16.20 -3.00
C ASN A 107 -9.63 15.60 -1.95
N ASP A 108 -9.62 16.10 -0.73
CA ASP A 108 -10.59 15.70 0.30
C ASP A 108 -11.38 16.90 0.81
N PRO A 109 -12.57 17.18 0.25
CA PRO A 109 -13.41 18.29 0.66
C PRO A 109 -14.01 18.12 2.06
N THR A 110 -13.99 16.91 2.62
CA THR A 110 -14.58 16.61 3.93
C THR A 110 -13.55 16.64 5.05
N ASN A 111 -12.29 16.40 4.73
CA ASN A 111 -11.19 16.36 5.67
C ASN A 111 -10.29 17.58 5.48
N LYS A 112 -10.43 18.55 6.36
CA LYS A 112 -9.70 19.83 6.28
C LYS A 112 -8.24 19.74 6.70
N SER A 113 -7.79 18.61 7.19
CA SER A 113 -6.39 18.37 7.52
C SER A 113 -6.03 16.93 7.21
N TRP A 114 -5.22 16.71 6.21
CA TRP A 114 -4.64 15.39 6.00
C TRP A 114 -3.61 15.10 7.08
N PRO A 115 -3.72 13.98 7.78
CA PRO A 115 -2.62 13.52 8.61
C PRO A 115 -1.43 13.24 7.70
N TRP A 116 -0.24 13.63 8.15
CA TRP A 116 0.98 13.15 7.53
C TRP A 116 1.48 11.91 8.28
N TYR A 117 2.14 11.02 7.59
CA TYR A 117 2.55 9.72 8.10
C TYR A 117 4.07 9.59 8.13
N GLY A 118 4.56 8.57 8.83
CA GLY A 118 5.97 8.24 8.90
C GLY A 118 6.69 8.72 10.17
N GLN A 119 5.97 9.33 11.11
CA GLN A 119 6.53 9.80 12.38
C GLN A 119 7.09 8.64 13.20
N ARG A 120 8.35 8.79 13.66
CA ARG A 120 8.99 7.78 14.50
C ARG A 120 8.59 7.90 15.98
N ALA A 121 8.16 9.08 16.41
CA ALA A 121 7.79 9.35 17.78
C ALA A 121 6.36 8.91 18.14
N GLU A 122 5.56 8.56 17.15
CA GLU A 122 4.14 8.26 17.34
C GLU A 122 3.88 6.75 17.38
N ASN A 123 3.01 6.33 18.27
CA ASN A 123 2.67 4.91 18.44
C ASN A 123 1.46 4.48 17.61
N TRP A 124 0.73 5.41 17.04
CA TRP A 124 -0.47 5.12 16.24
C TRP A 124 -0.17 4.84 14.77
N THR A 125 1.01 5.23 14.30
CA THR A 125 1.41 5.08 12.90
C THR A 125 2.68 4.24 12.76
N MET A 126 2.78 3.49 11.69
CA MET A 126 3.97 2.71 11.37
C MET A 126 5.01 3.60 10.69
N HIS A 127 6.21 3.65 11.22
CA HIS A 127 7.36 4.28 10.59
C HIS A 127 8.21 3.25 9.83
N VAL A 128 9.09 3.74 8.96
CA VAL A 128 9.88 2.91 8.05
C VAL A 128 10.72 1.82 8.74
N ASP A 129 11.31 2.10 9.89
CA ASP A 129 12.13 1.10 10.60
C ASP A 129 11.27 -0.02 11.18
N SER A 130 10.01 0.25 11.54
CA SER A 130 9.07 -0.79 11.93
C SER A 130 8.73 -1.68 10.75
N PHE A 131 8.54 -1.11 9.57
CA PHE A 131 8.34 -1.86 8.34
C PHE A 131 9.54 -2.77 8.04
N TYR A 132 10.76 -2.26 8.08
CA TYR A 132 11.96 -3.08 7.88
C TYR A 132 12.10 -4.21 8.91
N ARG A 133 11.69 -3.98 10.16
CA ARG A 133 11.67 -5.06 11.17
C ARG A 133 10.66 -6.15 10.82
N ILE A 134 9.50 -5.78 10.25
CA ILE A 134 8.52 -6.77 9.78
C ILE A 134 9.13 -7.64 8.68
N LEU A 135 9.71 -7.02 7.65
CA LEU A 135 10.33 -7.74 6.54
C LEU A 135 11.39 -8.73 7.04
N SER A 136 12.27 -8.26 7.91
CA SER A 136 13.34 -9.09 8.47
C SER A 136 12.82 -10.23 9.34
N LYS A 137 11.85 -9.97 10.23
CA LYS A 137 11.29 -10.99 11.13
C LYS A 137 10.48 -12.04 10.40
N ALA A 138 9.75 -11.65 9.36
CA ALA A 138 8.91 -12.55 8.59
C ALA A 138 9.62 -13.17 7.38
N ASN A 139 10.84 -12.74 7.08
CA ASN A 139 11.62 -13.14 5.90
C ASN A 139 10.86 -12.95 4.58
N ILE A 140 10.27 -11.77 4.41
CA ILE A 140 9.50 -11.40 3.22
C ILE A 140 10.15 -10.23 2.48
N THR A 141 9.89 -10.15 1.18
CA THR A 141 10.41 -9.08 0.33
C THR A 141 9.60 -7.79 0.54
N GLY A 142 10.28 -6.65 0.59
CA GLY A 142 9.63 -5.35 0.66
C GLY A 142 9.36 -4.74 -0.72
N MET A 143 8.25 -4.01 -0.81
CA MET A 143 7.96 -3.04 -1.86
C MET A 143 7.67 -1.70 -1.18
N LEU A 144 8.38 -0.65 -1.58
CA LEU A 144 8.19 0.70 -1.03
C LEU A 144 7.58 1.63 -2.05
N THR A 145 6.59 2.43 -1.62
CA THR A 145 5.95 3.45 -2.45
C THR A 145 6.45 4.83 -2.00
N VAL A 146 7.17 5.54 -2.87
CA VAL A 146 7.64 6.90 -2.59
C VAL A 146 6.51 7.91 -2.72
N ASN A 147 6.58 8.98 -1.94
CA ASN A 147 5.58 10.04 -1.91
C ASN A 147 5.68 10.91 -3.16
N TYR A 148 4.95 10.55 -4.20
CA TYR A 148 4.83 11.37 -5.42
C TYR A 148 3.92 12.59 -5.19
N GLY A 149 2.87 12.46 -4.39
CA GLY A 149 1.94 13.54 -4.09
C GLY A 149 2.66 14.82 -3.61
N TYR A 150 3.72 14.67 -2.81
CA TYR A 150 4.51 15.81 -2.35
C TYR A 150 5.16 16.62 -3.48
N ALA A 151 5.58 16.00 -4.58
CA ALA A 151 6.07 16.70 -5.76
C ALA A 151 5.01 17.64 -6.35
N ARG A 152 3.75 17.35 -6.12
CA ARG A 152 2.61 18.12 -6.64
C ARG A 152 2.16 19.19 -5.65
N TYR A 153 1.86 18.82 -4.40
CA TYR A 153 1.26 19.72 -3.41
C TYR A 153 2.27 20.48 -2.55
N GLY A 154 3.55 20.18 -2.64
CA GLY A 154 4.59 20.90 -1.91
C GLY A 154 4.56 22.40 -2.21
N THR A 155 4.80 23.22 -1.16
CA THR A 155 4.73 24.68 -1.26
C THR A 155 6.10 25.36 -1.32
N SER A 156 7.17 24.58 -1.43
CA SER A 156 8.53 25.09 -1.68
C SER A 156 8.68 25.68 -3.09
N ALA A 157 9.82 26.27 -3.37
CA ALA A 157 10.11 26.81 -4.71
C ALA A 157 10.32 25.69 -5.75
N ASP A 158 10.73 24.51 -5.31
CA ASP A 158 10.95 23.34 -6.18
C ASP A 158 10.52 22.07 -5.42
N PRO A 159 9.22 21.77 -5.35
CA PRO A 159 8.70 20.59 -4.67
C PRO A 159 9.07 19.29 -5.39
N VAL A 160 9.26 19.34 -6.72
CA VAL A 160 9.66 18.18 -7.52
C VAL A 160 11.06 17.73 -7.13
N ALA A 161 12.03 18.63 -7.11
CA ALA A 161 13.38 18.30 -6.69
C ALA A 161 13.43 17.83 -5.23
N GLN A 162 12.65 18.43 -4.34
CA GLN A 162 12.60 17.99 -2.94
C GLN A 162 12.00 16.59 -2.79
N ALA A 163 10.94 16.27 -3.52
CA ALA A 163 10.37 14.92 -3.51
C ALA A 163 11.37 13.89 -4.07
N ALA A 164 12.05 14.23 -5.17
CA ALA A 164 13.09 13.38 -5.76
C ALA A 164 14.26 13.16 -4.79
N HIS A 165 14.73 14.19 -4.10
CA HIS A 165 15.77 14.06 -3.07
C HIS A 165 15.32 13.19 -1.90
N MET A 166 14.09 13.36 -1.41
CA MET A 166 13.54 12.54 -0.34
C MET A 166 13.46 11.07 -0.74
N ALA A 167 13.07 10.77 -1.97
CA ALA A 167 13.04 9.42 -2.51
C ALA A 167 14.46 8.84 -2.64
N ALA A 168 15.41 9.59 -3.20
CA ALA A 168 16.80 9.16 -3.34
C ALA A 168 17.46 8.91 -1.98
N ASP A 169 17.19 9.75 -1.00
CA ASP A 169 17.70 9.54 0.36
C ASP A 169 17.07 8.30 1.01
N TRP A 170 15.82 8.00 0.70
CA TRP A 170 15.19 6.76 1.18
C TRP A 170 15.85 5.52 0.57
N VAL A 171 16.13 5.53 -0.73
CA VAL A 171 16.87 4.45 -1.38
C VAL A 171 18.25 4.25 -0.73
N ARG A 172 18.97 5.33 -0.42
CA ARG A 172 20.26 5.25 0.30
C ARG A 172 20.09 4.69 1.72
N TYR A 173 19.04 5.09 2.42
CA TYR A 173 18.73 4.60 3.76
C TYR A 173 18.29 3.13 3.74
N ASP A 174 17.60 2.71 2.69
CA ASP A 174 17.12 1.33 2.50
C ASP A 174 18.28 0.33 2.45
N ARG A 175 19.37 0.67 1.82
CA ARG A 175 20.58 -0.17 1.67
C ARG A 175 20.29 -1.57 1.10
N GLY A 176 19.29 -1.69 0.23
CA GLY A 176 18.92 -2.95 -0.40
C GLY A 176 18.06 -3.88 0.49
N ARG A 177 17.45 -3.36 1.57
CA ARG A 177 16.52 -4.12 2.41
C ARG A 177 15.21 -4.43 1.70
N THR A 178 14.83 -3.60 0.72
CA THR A 178 13.67 -3.82 -0.13
C THR A 178 14.08 -4.07 -1.57
N LYS A 179 13.21 -4.71 -2.33
CA LYS A 179 13.51 -5.11 -3.71
C LYS A 179 12.76 -4.26 -4.74
N PHE A 180 11.58 -3.81 -4.41
CA PHE A 180 10.70 -3.13 -5.33
C PHE A 180 10.38 -1.72 -4.85
N TRP A 181 10.25 -0.80 -5.81
CA TRP A 181 9.93 0.59 -5.58
C TRP A 181 8.83 1.03 -6.52
N GLU A 182 7.83 1.73 -5.98
CA GLU A 182 6.75 2.38 -6.72
C GLU A 182 6.86 3.89 -6.57
N ILE A 183 6.38 4.61 -7.56
CA ILE A 183 6.32 6.07 -7.57
C ILE A 183 4.87 6.50 -7.44
N GLY A 184 4.46 6.87 -6.21
CA GLY A 184 3.09 7.28 -5.90
C GLY A 184 2.07 6.14 -5.92
N ASN A 185 0.85 6.45 -5.48
CA ASN A 185 -0.28 5.54 -5.48
C ASN A 185 -1.43 6.13 -6.29
N GLU A 186 -1.92 5.41 -7.28
CA GLU A 186 -3.14 5.76 -8.04
C GLU A 186 -3.27 7.24 -8.41
N VAL A 187 -2.16 7.88 -8.75
CA VAL A 187 -2.06 9.35 -8.94
C VAL A 187 -3.09 9.95 -9.90
N TYR A 188 -3.74 9.11 -10.68
CA TYR A 188 -4.87 9.44 -11.55
C TYR A 188 -6.19 9.61 -10.80
N GLY A 189 -6.27 9.13 -9.55
CA GLY A 189 -7.50 9.13 -8.76
C GLY A 189 -7.80 10.50 -8.16
N ASN A 190 -9.03 10.98 -8.30
CA ASN A 190 -9.44 12.27 -7.75
C ASN A 190 -9.51 12.30 -6.22
N TRP A 191 -9.31 11.17 -5.58
CA TRP A 191 -9.19 10.99 -4.13
C TRP A 191 -7.73 11.05 -3.63
N GLU A 192 -6.75 11.06 -4.54
CA GLU A 192 -5.34 11.00 -4.15
C GLU A 192 -4.74 12.38 -3.89
N ALA A 193 -3.85 12.45 -2.89
CA ALA A 193 -3.10 13.66 -2.61
C ALA A 193 -2.18 14.00 -3.79
N GLY A 194 -2.31 15.23 -4.32
CA GLY A 194 -1.56 15.66 -5.49
C GLY A 194 -2.29 15.52 -6.83
N TYR A 195 -3.44 14.81 -6.88
CA TYR A 195 -4.29 14.81 -8.08
C TYR A 195 -4.70 16.23 -8.46
N ARG A 196 -5.19 17.00 -7.48
CA ARG A 196 -5.53 18.41 -7.60
C ARG A 196 -4.74 19.21 -6.58
N ILE A 197 -4.15 20.32 -6.99
CA ILE A 197 -3.40 21.23 -6.13
C ILE A 197 -3.98 22.63 -6.10
N ASP A 198 -3.74 23.35 -5.01
CA ASP A 198 -4.02 24.78 -4.94
C ASP A 198 -2.89 25.56 -5.61
N ARG A 199 -3.18 26.09 -6.79
CA ARG A 199 -2.21 26.88 -7.57
C ARG A 199 -1.75 28.15 -6.87
N SER A 200 -2.53 28.67 -5.93
CA SER A 200 -2.12 29.86 -5.16
C SER A 200 -0.97 29.56 -4.18
N LEU A 201 -0.84 28.31 -3.78
CA LEU A 201 0.23 27.83 -2.89
C LEU A 201 1.42 27.24 -3.67
N ASN A 202 1.20 26.84 -4.92
CA ASN A 202 2.23 26.26 -5.78
C ASN A 202 3.15 27.34 -6.33
N LYS A 203 4.47 27.17 -6.16
CA LYS A 203 5.49 28.13 -6.57
C LYS A 203 6.26 27.77 -7.82
N ASP A 204 6.10 26.55 -8.33
CA ASP A 204 6.79 26.03 -9.51
C ASP A 204 5.92 26.00 -10.78
N GLY A 205 4.72 26.60 -10.72
CA GLY A 205 3.87 26.83 -11.89
C GLY A 205 3.14 25.58 -12.41
N GLN A 206 3.01 24.54 -11.59
CA GLN A 206 2.33 23.31 -11.99
C GLN A 206 0.84 23.53 -12.30
N PRO A 207 0.24 22.73 -13.20
CA PRO A 207 -1.21 22.79 -13.46
C PRO A 207 -2.00 22.30 -12.24
N GLU A 208 -3.24 22.76 -12.10
CA GLU A 208 -4.13 22.37 -11.00
C GLU A 208 -4.35 20.85 -10.92
N TYR A 209 -4.58 20.22 -12.06
CA TYR A 209 -4.81 18.79 -12.15
C TYR A 209 -3.59 18.08 -12.74
N ILE A 210 -3.32 16.87 -12.24
CA ILE A 210 -2.30 16.01 -12.81
C ILE A 210 -2.69 15.56 -14.23
N THR A 211 -1.70 15.40 -15.08
CA THR A 211 -1.86 14.81 -16.41
C THR A 211 -0.86 13.65 -16.60
N PRO A 212 -1.11 12.72 -17.53
CA PRO A 212 -0.14 11.64 -17.82
C PRO A 212 1.24 12.17 -18.24
N GLN A 213 1.30 13.35 -18.89
CA GLN A 213 2.56 13.95 -19.33
C GLN A 213 3.34 14.58 -18.16
N LEU A 214 2.63 14.95 -17.10
CA LEU A 214 3.26 15.53 -15.91
C LEU A 214 3.80 14.43 -14.96
N TYR A 215 3.14 13.29 -14.92
CA TYR A 215 3.59 12.11 -14.16
C TYR A 215 4.79 11.46 -14.80
#